data_7a4550e7fef470af282e1f1ebf9ebda1
#
_entry.id   7a4550e7fef470af282e1f1ebf9ebda1
#
_cell.length_a   1.000
_cell.length_b   1.000
_cell.length_c   1.000
_cell.angle_alpha   90.00
_cell.angle_beta   90.00
_cell.angle_gamma   90.00
#
_symmetry.space_group_name_H-M   'P 1'
#
loop_
_entity.id
_entity.type
_entity.pdbx_description
1 polymer ?
#
loop_
_entity_poly.entity_id
_entity_poly.type
_entity_poly.pdbx_seq_one_letter_code
_entity_poly.pdbx_strand_id
1 'polypeptide(L)'
;MRYDVIVIGGGLSGLTAAALLAKRGINTAVIDKNYNPGGSCGIFKREGVTFDQGSAMLFGFGEKGFNAHRFVFNCLEQPIDMIKHELLYVMNFNGKKIKFHSDLDMFIEELSNVFPDQRNNIKRFYTDMNKTYHDVLVDNPSYTTPDENNFIEAKDNFLKHPMSYIKFLSYLNLSSEKLLKRYFEKDEIIKFFDKLTSTYCYTTTAESPAILASVMFVDNHVGGSYYPAGSTLFLPGLLEKSIEENEGEMILNREVTRIIFKYNKPIGVLLDNDQEVYADNIIFSGTVWDLYGKLIDKSETSRKRRKWAEKMEATYPSVVLYLLVKEDCIPKDTQPVEMLVGNINKIDESEVTAYIFSIDDKTLCKEGYHVIASIGPTFIKWSELNKEEYLIKKEEEKDRIINVLEKRFPDIRKNIVFSNLATAKTLERYLNKKNGAVAGPKQKLGQHMFKRQHTKTYWDNLFCCGESTVMGTGTPTVTTSGISAANAILSKLGKQRYIFDKNRKNYVNIIQRPVTEQSIYYKYDEKTADIVKKAFACQFCEEPACSNNFDVRGIMRRVCVGNFIGAKKIITKNPLLISEDKLIQYEKRCIENKRIGKAVSISSVVEFLKEGIYD
;
A
#
# COMPACT_ATOMS: atom_id res chain seq x y z
N MET A 1 -4.83 27.18 -12.62
CA MET A 1 -4.36 26.01 -13.40
C MET A 1 -5.56 25.18 -13.75
N ARG A 2 -5.57 24.51 -14.91
CA ARG A 2 -6.68 23.64 -15.35
C ARG A 2 -6.13 22.34 -15.92
N TYR A 3 -6.72 21.21 -15.53
CA TYR A 3 -6.36 19.86 -15.95
C TYR A 3 -7.60 19.15 -16.52
N ASP A 4 -7.40 18.06 -17.28
CA ASP A 4 -8.50 17.18 -17.66
C ASP A 4 -8.98 16.38 -16.45
N VAL A 5 -8.01 15.96 -15.60
CA VAL A 5 -8.28 15.17 -14.39
C VAL A 5 -7.41 15.66 -13.22
N ILE A 6 -8.06 15.89 -12.07
CA ILE A 6 -7.39 16.01 -10.77
C ILE A 6 -7.63 14.72 -9.98
N VAL A 7 -6.56 14.16 -9.41
CA VAL A 7 -6.60 13.05 -8.46
C VAL A 7 -6.28 13.57 -7.06
N ILE A 8 -7.23 13.45 -6.14
CA ILE A 8 -7.08 13.84 -4.73
C ILE A 8 -6.59 12.63 -3.94
N GLY A 9 -5.34 12.67 -3.50
CA GLY A 9 -4.67 11.61 -2.76
C GLY A 9 -3.69 10.79 -3.60
N GLY A 10 -2.42 10.85 -3.24
CA GLY A 10 -1.29 10.14 -3.85
C GLY A 10 -1.01 8.76 -3.23
N GLY A 11 -2.05 8.07 -2.73
CA GLY A 11 -1.96 6.65 -2.37
C GLY A 11 -1.94 5.74 -3.62
N LEU A 12 -1.71 4.43 -3.46
CA LEU A 12 -1.58 3.50 -4.60
C LEU A 12 -2.75 3.57 -5.59
N SER A 13 -3.99 3.69 -5.11
CA SER A 13 -5.16 3.78 -5.99
C SER A 13 -5.16 5.05 -6.84
N GLY A 14 -4.88 6.20 -6.22
CA GLY A 14 -4.79 7.49 -6.91
C GLY A 14 -3.64 7.54 -7.90
N LEU A 15 -2.45 7.09 -7.49
CA LEU A 15 -1.27 7.00 -8.37
C LEU A 15 -1.50 6.05 -9.54
N THR A 16 -2.15 4.89 -9.31
CA THR A 16 -2.51 3.94 -10.37
C THR A 16 -3.43 4.60 -11.39
N ALA A 17 -4.49 5.25 -10.93
CA ALA A 17 -5.44 5.94 -11.82
C ALA A 17 -4.75 7.05 -12.62
N ALA A 18 -3.95 7.89 -11.95
CA ALA A 18 -3.23 8.99 -12.59
C ALA A 18 -2.22 8.51 -13.63
N ALA A 19 -1.41 7.48 -13.30
CA ALA A 19 -0.40 6.93 -14.20
C ALA A 19 -1.04 6.35 -15.48
N LEU A 20 -2.13 5.58 -15.33
CA LEU A 20 -2.87 5.03 -16.47
C LEU A 20 -3.51 6.12 -17.34
N LEU A 21 -4.03 7.19 -16.74
CA LEU A 21 -4.59 8.32 -17.47
C LEU A 21 -3.50 9.12 -18.20
N ALA A 22 -2.41 9.47 -17.51
CA ALA A 22 -1.29 10.17 -18.12
C ALA A 22 -0.68 9.38 -19.30
N LYS A 23 -0.50 8.06 -19.16
CA LYS A 23 -0.03 7.16 -20.25
C LYS A 23 -0.96 7.20 -21.49
N ARG A 24 -2.22 7.60 -21.34
CA ARG A 24 -3.19 7.83 -22.45
C ARG A 24 -3.23 9.28 -22.93
N GLY A 25 -2.31 10.12 -22.50
CA GLY A 25 -2.24 11.53 -22.89
C GLY A 25 -3.35 12.38 -22.29
N ILE A 26 -3.85 12.03 -21.09
CA ILE A 26 -4.79 12.86 -20.34
C ILE A 26 -3.97 13.77 -19.43
N ASN A 27 -4.19 15.08 -19.53
CA ASN A 27 -3.54 16.07 -18.68
C ASN A 27 -4.00 15.90 -17.21
N THR A 28 -3.17 15.24 -16.40
CA THR A 28 -3.54 14.76 -15.06
C THR A 28 -2.64 15.37 -13.99
N ALA A 29 -3.24 15.86 -12.89
CA ALA A 29 -2.53 16.25 -11.69
C ALA A 29 -2.91 15.38 -10.50
N VAL A 30 -1.92 14.97 -9.69
CA VAL A 30 -2.13 14.33 -8.38
C VAL A 30 -1.83 15.33 -7.29
N ILE A 31 -2.75 15.50 -6.35
CA ILE A 31 -2.60 16.40 -5.21
C ILE A 31 -2.56 15.57 -3.93
N ASP A 32 -1.47 15.66 -3.15
CA ASP A 32 -1.33 14.99 -1.86
C ASP A 32 -0.79 15.93 -0.78
N LYS A 33 -1.35 15.81 0.42
CA LYS A 33 -0.90 16.60 1.58
C LYS A 33 0.49 16.23 2.06
N ASN A 34 0.94 15.00 1.79
CA ASN A 34 2.25 14.53 2.17
C ASN A 34 3.31 14.95 1.16
N TYR A 35 4.53 15.02 1.66
CA TYR A 35 5.71 15.31 0.83
C TYR A 35 6.21 14.09 0.04
N ASN A 36 5.83 12.88 0.45
CA ASN A 36 6.11 11.63 -0.25
C ASN A 36 4.79 10.99 -0.71
N PRO A 37 4.68 10.55 -1.97
CA PRO A 37 3.54 9.77 -2.42
C PRO A 37 3.62 8.33 -1.89
N GLY A 38 2.50 7.60 -2.01
CA GLY A 38 2.40 6.18 -1.68
C GLY A 38 1.39 5.87 -0.58
N GLY A 39 1.00 6.85 0.24
CA GLY A 39 0.12 6.62 1.37
C GLY A 39 0.69 5.55 2.31
N SER A 40 -0.05 4.48 2.61
CA SER A 40 0.44 3.39 3.48
C SER A 40 1.61 2.58 2.90
N CYS A 41 1.92 2.71 1.61
CA CYS A 41 3.08 2.09 0.94
C CYS A 41 4.27 3.04 0.78
N GLY A 42 4.27 4.18 1.46
CA GLY A 42 5.40 5.09 1.50
C GLY A 42 6.53 4.60 2.40
N ILE A 43 7.61 5.38 2.42
CA ILE A 43 8.75 5.16 3.32
C ILE A 43 9.06 6.43 4.13
N PHE A 44 9.83 6.22 5.18
CA PHE A 44 10.61 7.29 5.82
C PHE A 44 12.01 6.78 6.17
N LYS A 45 12.95 7.69 6.39
CA LYS A 45 14.31 7.34 6.79
C LYS A 45 14.66 8.00 8.12
N ARG A 46 15.36 7.24 8.98
CA ARG A 46 15.91 7.71 10.25
C ARG A 46 17.23 6.96 10.51
N GLU A 47 18.18 7.60 11.13
CA GLU A 47 19.49 7.03 11.48
C GLU A 47 20.22 6.37 10.28
N GLY A 48 19.99 6.86 9.07
CA GLY A 48 20.60 6.33 7.85
C GLY A 48 19.94 5.06 7.30
N VAL A 49 18.86 4.58 7.91
CA VAL A 49 18.14 3.38 7.47
C VAL A 49 16.76 3.71 6.93
N THR A 50 16.25 2.82 6.09
CA THR A 50 14.95 2.96 5.43
C THR A 50 13.91 2.11 6.16
N PHE A 51 12.77 2.71 6.50
CA PHE A 51 11.61 2.06 7.08
C PHE A 51 10.40 2.17 6.16
N ASP A 52 9.74 1.04 5.91
CA ASP A 52 8.44 1.02 5.25
C ASP A 52 7.35 1.53 6.21
N GLN A 53 6.46 2.41 5.75
CA GLN A 53 5.47 3.05 6.63
C GLN A 53 4.40 2.09 7.15
N GLY A 54 4.02 1.08 6.34
CA GLY A 54 2.98 0.12 6.74
C GLY A 54 2.87 -1.07 5.81
N SER A 55 2.30 -0.92 4.63
CA SER A 55 2.06 -2.04 3.70
C SER A 55 3.34 -2.40 2.95
N ALA A 56 4.02 -3.45 3.37
CA ALA A 56 5.29 -3.89 2.80
C ALA A 56 5.26 -5.35 2.31
N MET A 57 4.41 -6.23 2.86
CA MET A 57 4.13 -7.52 2.25
C MET A 57 3.15 -7.34 1.10
N LEU A 58 3.65 -7.43 -0.14
CA LEU A 58 2.88 -7.10 -1.33
C LEU A 58 2.46 -8.36 -2.09
N PHE A 59 1.21 -8.36 -2.54
CA PHE A 59 0.64 -9.37 -3.42
C PHE A 59 0.34 -8.75 -4.79
N GLY A 60 -0.05 -9.57 -5.78
CA GLY A 60 -0.48 -9.06 -7.08
C GLY A 60 0.64 -8.79 -8.09
N PHE A 61 1.84 -9.35 -7.88
CA PHE A 61 2.97 -9.31 -8.82
C PHE A 61 3.26 -10.67 -9.49
N GLY A 62 2.54 -11.73 -9.13
CA GLY A 62 2.74 -13.08 -9.61
C GLY A 62 2.47 -13.26 -11.10
N GLU A 63 2.87 -14.43 -11.63
CA GLU A 63 2.54 -14.85 -13.01
C GLU A 63 1.20 -15.58 -13.05
N LYS A 64 0.86 -16.26 -11.96
CA LYS A 64 -0.39 -17.00 -11.78
C LYS A 64 -1.28 -16.26 -10.79
N GLY A 65 -2.60 -16.38 -10.94
CA GLY A 65 -3.57 -15.75 -10.06
C GLY A 65 -4.02 -14.37 -10.51
N PHE A 66 -4.69 -13.64 -9.61
CA PHE A 66 -5.20 -12.29 -9.86
C PHE A 66 -4.15 -11.23 -9.52
N ASN A 67 -3.42 -10.74 -10.53
CA ASN A 67 -2.22 -9.93 -10.36
C ASN A 67 -2.39 -8.49 -10.87
N ALA A 68 -3.09 -7.66 -10.09
CA ALA A 68 -3.43 -6.28 -10.46
C ALA A 68 -2.19 -5.37 -10.62
N HIS A 69 -1.17 -5.51 -9.77
CA HIS A 69 0.06 -4.72 -9.90
C HIS A 69 0.84 -5.09 -11.15
N ARG A 70 1.04 -6.38 -11.43
CA ARG A 70 1.66 -6.84 -12.68
C ARG A 70 0.93 -6.29 -13.89
N PHE A 71 -0.41 -6.33 -13.88
CA PHE A 71 -1.22 -5.77 -14.96
C PHE A 71 -0.94 -4.28 -15.16
N VAL A 72 -0.90 -3.49 -14.09
CA VAL A 72 -0.63 -2.05 -14.16
C VAL A 72 0.76 -1.76 -14.71
N PHE A 73 1.80 -2.39 -14.15
CA PHE A 73 3.18 -2.16 -14.59
C PHE A 73 3.39 -2.57 -16.06
N ASN A 74 2.74 -3.65 -16.50
CA ASN A 74 2.73 -4.05 -17.91
C ASN A 74 1.97 -3.07 -18.81
N CYS A 75 0.87 -2.46 -18.33
CA CYS A 75 0.13 -1.41 -19.06
C CYS A 75 0.93 -0.12 -19.19
N LEU A 76 1.70 0.23 -18.17
CA LEU A 76 2.54 1.42 -18.13
C LEU A 76 3.87 1.23 -18.85
N GLU A 77 4.24 -0.02 -19.18
CA GLU A 77 5.57 -0.39 -19.73
C GLU A 77 6.69 0.06 -18.77
N GLN A 78 6.41 0.02 -17.49
CA GLN A 78 7.32 0.50 -16.46
C GLN A 78 7.98 -0.69 -15.74
N PRO A 79 9.30 -0.89 -15.89
CA PRO A 79 10.01 -1.97 -15.21
C PRO A 79 9.98 -1.80 -13.69
N ILE A 80 9.75 -2.90 -12.97
CA ILE A 80 9.88 -2.96 -11.51
C ILE A 80 10.61 -4.24 -11.10
N ASP A 81 11.61 -4.09 -10.21
CA ASP A 81 12.40 -5.19 -9.68
C ASP A 81 11.81 -5.65 -8.35
N MET A 82 11.43 -6.93 -8.27
CA MET A 82 10.73 -7.50 -7.11
C MET A 82 11.50 -8.69 -6.55
N ILE A 83 11.57 -8.75 -5.24
CA ILE A 83 12.01 -9.93 -4.49
C ILE A 83 10.79 -10.82 -4.30
N LYS A 84 10.85 -12.09 -4.70
CA LYS A 84 9.84 -13.09 -4.38
C LYS A 84 10.22 -13.83 -3.10
N HIS A 85 9.33 -13.85 -2.11
CA HIS A 85 9.53 -14.63 -0.90
C HIS A 85 9.21 -16.12 -1.15
N GLU A 86 10.02 -17.03 -0.60
CA GLU A 86 9.77 -18.47 -0.68
C GLU A 86 8.55 -18.87 0.15
N LEU A 87 8.49 -18.32 1.36
CA LEU A 87 7.30 -18.39 2.21
C LEU A 87 6.60 -17.05 2.19
N LEU A 88 5.29 -17.06 2.15
CA LEU A 88 4.50 -15.83 2.31
C LEU A 88 4.82 -15.19 3.67
N TYR A 89 4.81 -16.01 4.71
CA TYR A 89 5.16 -15.69 6.09
C TYR A 89 5.22 -16.97 6.93
N VAL A 90 5.68 -16.83 8.16
CA VAL A 90 5.56 -17.87 9.20
C VAL A 90 4.64 -17.37 10.30
N MET A 91 3.70 -18.21 10.72
CA MET A 91 2.80 -17.91 11.84
C MET A 91 3.13 -18.76 13.06
N ASN A 92 3.34 -18.12 14.19
CA ASN A 92 3.41 -18.78 15.48
C ASN A 92 2.02 -18.75 16.13
N PHE A 93 1.31 -19.86 16.09
CA PHE A 93 -0.09 -20.00 16.52
C PHE A 93 -0.22 -21.12 17.54
N ASN A 94 -0.62 -20.81 18.77
CA ASN A 94 -0.83 -21.79 19.85
C ASN A 94 0.35 -22.76 20.05
N GLY A 95 1.58 -22.24 20.07
CA GLY A 95 2.81 -23.03 20.20
C GLY A 95 3.22 -23.82 18.95
N LYS A 96 2.46 -23.71 17.87
CA LYS A 96 2.75 -24.34 16.57
C LYS A 96 3.33 -23.31 15.60
N LYS A 97 4.37 -23.69 14.87
CA LYS A 97 4.97 -22.88 13.80
C LYS A 97 4.40 -23.35 12.46
N ILE A 98 3.66 -22.49 11.77
CA ILE A 98 2.96 -22.78 10.52
C ILE A 98 3.63 -22.01 9.40
N LYS A 99 4.15 -22.70 8.39
CA LYS A 99 4.79 -22.12 7.21
C LYS A 99 3.74 -21.89 6.12
N PHE A 100 3.58 -20.64 5.71
CA PHE A 100 2.67 -20.28 4.62
C PHE A 100 3.42 -20.32 3.28
N HIS A 101 3.28 -21.45 2.60
CA HIS A 101 3.90 -21.68 1.29
C HIS A 101 3.18 -20.90 0.19
N SER A 102 3.92 -20.45 -0.81
CA SER A 102 3.37 -19.88 -2.05
C SER A 102 2.86 -20.96 -3.02
N ASP A 103 2.91 -22.21 -2.61
CA ASP A 103 2.31 -23.36 -3.28
C ASP A 103 1.16 -23.89 -2.42
N LEU A 104 -0.03 -23.99 -3.02
CA LEU A 104 -1.24 -24.35 -2.27
C LEU A 104 -1.22 -25.79 -1.78
N ASP A 105 -0.67 -26.72 -2.57
CA ASP A 105 -0.62 -28.14 -2.18
C ASP A 105 0.36 -28.35 -1.02
N MET A 106 1.52 -27.67 -1.05
CA MET A 106 2.46 -27.65 0.07
C MET A 106 1.83 -27.04 1.31
N PHE A 107 1.03 -25.98 1.18
CA PHE A 107 0.36 -25.37 2.32
C PHE A 107 -0.75 -26.26 2.89
N ILE A 108 -1.53 -26.95 2.05
CA ILE A 108 -2.53 -27.94 2.48
C ILE A 108 -1.87 -29.06 3.30
N GLU A 109 -0.70 -29.53 2.87
CA GLU A 109 0.04 -30.56 3.61
C GLU A 109 0.60 -30.02 4.93
N GLU A 110 1.19 -28.83 4.94
CA GLU A 110 1.67 -28.16 6.17
C GLU A 110 0.53 -28.02 7.19
N LEU A 111 -0.62 -27.47 6.76
CA LEU A 111 -1.77 -27.26 7.63
C LEU A 111 -2.37 -28.59 8.10
N SER A 112 -2.36 -29.63 7.25
CA SER A 112 -2.81 -30.98 7.60
C SER A 112 -1.93 -31.64 8.65
N ASN A 113 -0.65 -31.36 8.69
CA ASN A 113 0.26 -31.83 9.71
C ASN A 113 0.06 -31.10 11.05
N VAL A 114 -0.30 -29.82 10.99
CA VAL A 114 -0.63 -29.01 12.18
C VAL A 114 -1.99 -29.42 12.79
N PHE A 115 -2.97 -29.78 11.94
CA PHE A 115 -4.32 -30.19 12.34
C PHE A 115 -4.66 -31.57 11.76
N PRO A 116 -4.02 -32.67 12.20
CA PRO A 116 -4.11 -33.99 11.57
C PRO A 116 -5.54 -34.55 11.51
N ASP A 117 -6.35 -34.29 12.54
CA ASP A 117 -7.74 -34.72 12.60
C ASP A 117 -8.65 -33.99 11.58
N GLN A 118 -8.17 -32.90 10.99
CA GLN A 118 -8.91 -32.10 10.01
C GLN A 118 -8.36 -32.25 8.57
N ARG A 119 -7.38 -33.14 8.34
CA ARG A 119 -6.69 -33.33 7.04
C ARG A 119 -7.64 -33.39 5.84
N ASN A 120 -8.65 -34.25 5.88
CA ASN A 120 -9.60 -34.41 4.78
C ASN A 120 -10.47 -33.14 4.58
N ASN A 121 -10.84 -32.49 5.68
CA ASN A 121 -11.63 -31.26 5.65
C ASN A 121 -10.83 -30.09 5.10
N ILE A 122 -9.56 -29.97 5.46
CA ILE A 122 -8.63 -28.98 4.92
C ILE A 122 -8.50 -29.14 3.42
N LYS A 123 -8.19 -30.35 2.95
CA LYS A 123 -8.07 -30.65 1.52
C LYS A 123 -9.35 -30.31 0.76
N ARG A 124 -10.52 -30.74 1.27
CA ARG A 124 -11.82 -30.44 0.66
C ARG A 124 -12.09 -28.94 0.60
N PHE A 125 -11.83 -28.20 1.69
CA PHE A 125 -12.03 -26.76 1.77
C PHE A 125 -11.18 -26.02 0.72
N TYR A 126 -9.87 -26.24 0.71
CA TYR A 126 -8.96 -25.55 -0.21
C TYR A 126 -9.18 -25.95 -1.67
N THR A 127 -9.51 -27.22 -1.96
CA THR A 127 -9.89 -27.65 -3.32
C THR A 127 -11.12 -26.88 -3.81
N ASP A 128 -12.15 -26.76 -2.98
CA ASP A 128 -13.39 -26.06 -3.32
C ASP A 128 -13.19 -24.55 -3.49
N MET A 129 -12.40 -23.94 -2.61
CA MET A 129 -12.11 -22.50 -2.69
C MET A 129 -11.21 -22.19 -3.89
N ASN A 130 -10.17 -23.00 -4.13
CA ASN A 130 -9.27 -22.83 -5.25
C ASN A 130 -9.98 -22.95 -6.60
N LYS A 131 -10.87 -23.95 -6.74
CA LYS A 131 -11.70 -24.08 -7.93
C LYS A 131 -12.56 -22.83 -8.16
N THR A 132 -13.24 -22.34 -7.12
CA THR A 132 -14.08 -21.14 -7.21
C THR A 132 -13.25 -19.92 -7.57
N TYR A 133 -12.07 -19.76 -6.98
CA TYR A 133 -11.12 -18.67 -7.24
C TYR A 133 -10.66 -18.69 -8.70
N HIS A 134 -10.24 -19.84 -9.23
CA HIS A 134 -9.79 -19.96 -10.62
C HIS A 134 -10.92 -19.67 -11.59
N ASP A 135 -12.07 -20.32 -11.44
CA ASP A 135 -13.20 -20.18 -12.36
C ASP A 135 -13.78 -18.75 -12.41
N VAL A 136 -13.71 -18.02 -11.29
CA VAL A 136 -14.34 -16.68 -11.18
C VAL A 136 -13.36 -15.53 -11.46
N LEU A 137 -12.09 -15.68 -11.04
CA LEU A 137 -11.15 -14.55 -11.05
C LEU A 137 -9.93 -14.74 -11.96
N VAL A 138 -9.50 -16.00 -12.21
CA VAL A 138 -8.22 -16.26 -12.89
C VAL A 138 -8.38 -16.60 -14.36
N ASP A 139 -9.34 -17.44 -14.73
CA ASP A 139 -9.49 -17.94 -16.11
C ASP A 139 -9.80 -16.85 -17.14
N ASN A 140 -10.42 -15.78 -16.68
CA ASN A 140 -10.63 -14.58 -17.51
C ASN A 140 -10.58 -13.33 -16.64
N PRO A 141 -9.38 -12.87 -16.24
CA PRO A 141 -9.24 -11.83 -15.25
C PRO A 141 -9.78 -10.49 -15.77
N SER A 142 -10.74 -9.95 -15.06
CA SER A 142 -11.18 -8.56 -15.22
C SER A 142 -10.53 -7.73 -14.12
N TYR A 143 -9.59 -6.86 -14.48
CA TYR A 143 -8.96 -5.94 -13.54
C TYR A 143 -9.82 -4.67 -13.34
N THR A 144 -11.13 -4.88 -13.20
CA THR A 144 -12.13 -3.84 -12.88
C THR A 144 -12.92 -4.23 -11.65
N THR A 145 -13.41 -3.24 -10.93
CA THR A 145 -14.29 -3.46 -9.77
C THR A 145 -15.65 -3.96 -10.22
N PRO A 146 -16.36 -4.75 -9.40
CA PRO A 146 -17.68 -5.30 -9.79
C PRO A 146 -18.74 -4.28 -10.21
N ASP A 147 -18.67 -3.04 -9.70
CA ASP A 147 -19.57 -1.94 -10.06
C ASP A 147 -19.25 -1.28 -11.42
N GLU A 148 -18.08 -1.57 -12.00
CA GLU A 148 -17.64 -1.08 -13.32
C GLU A 148 -17.49 -2.21 -14.36
N ASN A 149 -17.84 -3.45 -14.02
CA ASN A 149 -17.80 -4.55 -14.97
C ASN A 149 -18.73 -4.31 -16.15
N ASN A 150 -18.22 -4.59 -17.33
CA ASN A 150 -19.03 -4.61 -18.54
C ASN A 150 -19.99 -5.80 -18.48
N PHE A 151 -21.28 -5.55 -18.75
CA PHE A 151 -22.31 -6.59 -18.72
C PHE A 151 -22.02 -7.76 -19.68
N ILE A 152 -21.47 -7.48 -20.87
CA ILE A 152 -21.12 -8.51 -21.87
C ILE A 152 -20.01 -9.40 -21.33
N GLU A 153 -18.92 -8.80 -20.82
CA GLU A 153 -17.79 -9.53 -20.22
C GLU A 153 -18.25 -10.37 -19.00
N ALA A 154 -19.09 -9.79 -18.15
CA ALA A 154 -19.64 -10.48 -16.97
C ALA A 154 -20.53 -11.68 -17.38
N LYS A 155 -21.34 -11.52 -18.44
CA LYS A 155 -22.16 -12.61 -18.99
C LYS A 155 -21.31 -13.73 -19.58
N ASP A 156 -20.28 -13.39 -20.36
CA ASP A 156 -19.41 -14.38 -20.99
C ASP A 156 -18.63 -15.19 -19.93
N ASN A 157 -18.15 -14.51 -18.88
CA ASN A 157 -17.49 -15.17 -17.75
C ASN A 157 -18.44 -16.09 -16.99
N PHE A 158 -19.66 -15.63 -16.71
CA PHE A 158 -20.70 -16.45 -16.09
C PHE A 158 -21.00 -17.71 -16.92
N LEU A 159 -21.15 -17.58 -18.24
CA LEU A 159 -21.47 -18.70 -19.13
C LEU A 159 -20.35 -19.76 -19.21
N LYS A 160 -19.09 -19.39 -18.97
CA LYS A 160 -17.98 -20.35 -18.91
C LYS A 160 -18.05 -21.25 -17.67
N HIS A 161 -18.38 -20.68 -16.51
CA HIS A 161 -18.35 -21.40 -15.22
C HIS A 161 -19.62 -21.11 -14.38
N PRO A 162 -20.84 -21.40 -14.88
CA PRO A 162 -22.08 -20.95 -14.23
C PRO A 162 -22.24 -21.47 -12.80
N MET A 163 -21.85 -22.72 -12.53
CA MET A 163 -21.99 -23.31 -11.19
C MET A 163 -21.06 -22.64 -10.17
N SER A 164 -19.83 -22.31 -10.55
CA SER A 164 -18.87 -21.61 -9.69
C SER A 164 -19.31 -20.17 -9.40
N TYR A 165 -19.88 -19.48 -10.39
CA TYR A 165 -20.44 -18.14 -10.19
C TYR A 165 -21.68 -18.17 -9.28
N ILE A 166 -22.61 -19.12 -9.45
CA ILE A 166 -23.77 -19.28 -8.57
C ILE A 166 -23.31 -19.56 -7.14
N LYS A 167 -22.34 -20.47 -6.98
CA LYS A 167 -21.73 -20.80 -5.68
C LYS A 167 -21.09 -19.56 -5.06
N PHE A 168 -20.27 -18.83 -5.80
CA PHE A 168 -19.61 -17.61 -5.35
C PHE A 168 -20.61 -16.54 -4.92
N LEU A 169 -21.65 -16.29 -5.72
CA LEU A 169 -22.70 -15.31 -5.39
C LEU A 169 -23.54 -15.74 -4.17
N SER A 170 -23.70 -17.05 -3.93
CA SER A 170 -24.39 -17.54 -2.74
C SER A 170 -23.67 -17.17 -1.43
N TYR A 171 -22.38 -16.84 -1.51
CA TYR A 171 -21.57 -16.40 -0.37
C TYR A 171 -21.76 -14.94 0.01
N LEU A 172 -22.45 -14.15 -0.82
CA LEU A 172 -22.56 -12.69 -0.64
C LEU A 172 -23.13 -12.28 0.72
N ASN A 173 -24.15 -12.98 1.21
CA ASN A 173 -24.82 -12.67 2.48
C ASN A 173 -24.53 -13.71 3.58
N LEU A 174 -23.53 -14.56 3.38
CA LEU A 174 -23.08 -15.56 4.34
C LEU A 174 -21.83 -15.05 5.06
N SER A 175 -21.67 -15.32 6.36
CA SER A 175 -20.40 -15.06 7.05
C SER A 175 -19.36 -16.12 6.73
N SER A 176 -18.08 -15.74 6.77
CA SER A 176 -16.96 -16.69 6.59
C SER A 176 -17.02 -17.81 7.63
N GLU A 177 -17.40 -17.51 8.87
CA GLU A 177 -17.59 -18.54 9.92
C GLU A 177 -18.63 -19.58 9.52
N LYS A 178 -19.80 -19.16 9.01
CA LYS A 178 -20.84 -20.10 8.55
C LYS A 178 -20.37 -20.93 7.36
N LEU A 179 -19.53 -20.38 6.48
CA LEU A 179 -18.91 -21.14 5.39
C LEU A 179 -17.90 -22.15 5.96
N LEU A 180 -17.02 -21.75 6.86
CA LEU A 180 -16.01 -22.61 7.48
C LEU A 180 -16.65 -23.76 8.25
N LYS A 181 -17.72 -23.52 8.99
CA LYS A 181 -18.49 -24.56 9.73
C LYS A 181 -19.16 -25.63 8.83
N ARG A 182 -19.19 -25.45 7.49
CA ARG A 182 -19.57 -26.51 6.56
C ARG A 182 -18.46 -27.55 6.33
N TYR A 183 -17.23 -27.21 6.69
CA TYR A 183 -16.03 -28.03 6.50
C TYR A 183 -15.40 -28.43 7.82
N PHE A 184 -15.42 -27.58 8.83
CA PHE A 184 -14.68 -27.75 10.08
C PHE A 184 -15.62 -27.77 11.29
N GLU A 185 -15.39 -28.73 12.19
CA GLU A 185 -16.17 -28.88 13.43
C GLU A 185 -15.41 -28.36 14.65
N LYS A 186 -14.05 -28.37 14.60
CA LYS A 186 -13.21 -27.97 15.74
C LYS A 186 -12.99 -26.46 15.82
N ASP A 187 -13.11 -25.94 17.03
CA ASP A 187 -12.98 -24.51 17.32
C ASP A 187 -11.55 -23.97 17.04
N GLU A 188 -10.50 -24.76 17.29
CA GLU A 188 -9.11 -24.32 17.10
C GLU A 188 -8.82 -23.94 15.64
N ILE A 189 -9.29 -24.70 14.66
CA ILE A 189 -9.09 -24.36 13.25
C ILE A 189 -9.94 -23.16 12.82
N ILE A 190 -11.11 -22.95 13.42
CA ILE A 190 -11.90 -21.73 13.19
C ILE A 190 -11.14 -20.50 13.70
N LYS A 191 -10.52 -20.57 14.89
CA LYS A 191 -9.67 -19.51 15.44
C LYS A 191 -8.44 -19.24 14.57
N PHE A 192 -7.86 -20.27 13.95
CA PHE A 192 -6.81 -20.09 12.96
C PHE A 192 -7.30 -19.24 11.77
N PHE A 193 -8.48 -19.52 11.23
CA PHE A 193 -9.09 -18.71 10.17
C PHE A 193 -9.52 -17.32 10.65
N ASP A 194 -9.90 -17.15 11.91
CA ASP A 194 -10.12 -15.84 12.52
C ASP A 194 -8.86 -14.98 12.46
N LYS A 195 -7.69 -15.59 12.77
CA LYS A 195 -6.41 -14.88 12.67
C LYS A 195 -6.13 -14.43 11.23
N LEU A 196 -6.36 -15.28 10.23
CA LEU A 196 -6.17 -14.91 8.83
C LEU A 196 -7.11 -13.77 8.42
N THR A 197 -8.38 -13.84 8.85
CA THR A 197 -9.39 -12.83 8.56
C THR A 197 -9.05 -11.49 9.22
N SER A 198 -8.55 -11.52 10.46
CA SER A 198 -8.05 -10.36 11.17
C SER A 198 -6.88 -9.71 10.43
N THR A 199 -5.93 -10.50 9.96
CA THR A 199 -4.75 -10.01 9.22
C THR A 199 -5.12 -9.39 7.87
N TYR A 200 -6.01 -10.01 7.11
CA TYR A 200 -6.32 -9.58 5.74
C TYR A 200 -7.46 -8.55 5.65
N CYS A 201 -8.44 -8.64 6.53
CA CYS A 201 -9.67 -7.83 6.45
C CYS A 201 -9.93 -6.98 7.69
N TYR A 202 -9.14 -7.13 8.74
CA TYR A 202 -9.36 -6.44 10.04
C TYR A 202 -10.76 -6.68 10.61
N THR A 203 -11.23 -7.95 10.49
CA THR A 203 -12.53 -8.45 10.97
C THR A 203 -12.37 -9.84 11.55
N THR A 204 -13.42 -10.38 12.17
CA THR A 204 -13.51 -11.80 12.52
C THR A 204 -14.19 -12.60 11.40
N THR A 205 -14.08 -13.92 11.42
CA THR A 205 -14.83 -14.79 10.49
C THR A 205 -16.34 -14.66 10.64
N ALA A 206 -16.82 -14.32 11.84
CA ALA A 206 -18.24 -14.08 12.10
C ALA A 206 -18.77 -12.83 11.41
N GLU A 207 -17.94 -11.79 11.32
CA GLU A 207 -18.29 -10.50 10.71
C GLU A 207 -18.03 -10.47 9.19
N SER A 208 -16.94 -11.10 8.73
CA SER A 208 -16.52 -11.03 7.33
C SER A 208 -17.47 -11.77 6.39
N PRO A 209 -17.78 -11.24 5.20
CA PRO A 209 -18.59 -11.94 4.21
C PRO A 209 -17.81 -13.09 3.58
N ALA A 210 -18.45 -14.24 3.45
CA ALA A 210 -17.86 -15.48 2.91
C ALA A 210 -17.41 -15.35 1.43
N ILE A 211 -17.96 -14.39 0.70
CA ILE A 211 -17.53 -14.12 -0.68
C ILE A 211 -16.05 -13.72 -0.76
N LEU A 212 -15.48 -13.16 0.32
CA LEU A 212 -14.06 -12.84 0.41
C LEU A 212 -13.20 -14.07 0.70
N ALA A 213 -13.76 -15.13 1.29
CA ALA A 213 -13.02 -16.30 1.75
C ALA A 213 -12.29 -17.04 0.61
N SER A 214 -12.96 -17.25 -0.53
CA SER A 214 -12.36 -17.92 -1.69
C SER A 214 -11.20 -17.12 -2.31
N VAL A 215 -11.19 -15.80 -2.14
CA VAL A 215 -10.08 -14.94 -2.57
C VAL A 215 -9.02 -14.89 -1.47
N MET A 216 -9.42 -14.47 -0.28
CA MET A 216 -8.54 -14.18 0.86
C MET A 216 -7.69 -15.38 1.30
N PHE A 217 -8.24 -16.60 1.26
CA PHE A 217 -7.54 -17.79 1.74
C PHE A 217 -6.78 -18.55 0.64
N VAL A 218 -6.92 -18.17 -0.63
CA VAL A 218 -6.31 -18.88 -1.77
C VAL A 218 -5.36 -18.01 -2.58
N ASP A 219 -5.74 -16.78 -2.89
CA ASP A 219 -5.01 -15.90 -3.81
C ASP A 219 -3.51 -15.81 -3.51
N ASN A 220 -3.15 -15.66 -2.24
CA ASN A 220 -1.76 -15.52 -1.80
C ASN A 220 -0.92 -16.77 -2.08
N HIS A 221 -1.51 -17.98 -2.00
CA HIS A 221 -0.84 -19.25 -2.30
C HIS A 221 -0.69 -19.51 -3.80
N VAL A 222 -1.46 -18.80 -4.64
CA VAL A 222 -1.35 -18.87 -6.10
C VAL A 222 -0.46 -17.76 -6.63
N GLY A 223 -0.68 -16.52 -6.15
CA GLY A 223 0.01 -15.31 -6.61
C GLY A 223 1.39 -15.08 -6.00
N GLY A 224 1.63 -15.57 -4.79
CA GLY A 224 2.88 -15.34 -4.04
C GLY A 224 2.93 -13.98 -3.34
N SER A 225 3.98 -13.79 -2.52
CA SER A 225 4.29 -12.55 -1.80
C SER A 225 5.59 -11.94 -2.31
N TYR A 226 5.64 -10.63 -2.39
CA TYR A 226 6.73 -9.88 -3.01
C TYR A 226 7.11 -8.66 -2.19
N TYR A 227 8.34 -8.19 -2.41
CA TYR A 227 8.86 -6.95 -1.88
C TYR A 227 9.67 -6.20 -2.96
N PRO A 228 9.50 -4.88 -3.15
CA PRO A 228 10.28 -4.13 -4.12
C PRO A 228 11.74 -4.05 -3.69
N ALA A 229 12.67 -4.40 -4.57
CA ALA A 229 14.08 -4.28 -4.28
C ALA A 229 14.49 -2.82 -4.02
N GLY A 230 15.13 -2.59 -2.87
CA GLY A 230 15.53 -1.27 -2.41
C GLY A 230 14.54 -0.55 -1.50
N SER A 231 13.37 -1.05 -1.28
CA SER A 231 12.27 -0.63 -0.39
C SER A 231 10.94 -0.40 -1.10
N THR A 232 9.87 -0.23 -0.33
CA THR A 232 8.55 0.13 -0.89
C THR A 232 8.53 1.49 -1.60
N LEU A 233 9.57 2.32 -1.48
CA LEU A 233 9.74 3.55 -2.26
C LEU A 233 9.54 3.33 -3.76
N PHE A 234 10.03 2.19 -4.29
CA PHE A 234 10.00 1.91 -5.72
C PHE A 234 8.58 1.74 -6.26
N LEU A 235 7.64 1.23 -5.48
CA LEU A 235 6.28 1.03 -5.96
C LEU A 235 5.56 2.36 -6.27
N PRO A 236 5.34 3.28 -5.32
CA PRO A 236 4.76 4.59 -5.64
C PRO A 236 5.68 5.49 -6.48
N GLY A 237 6.99 5.38 -6.29
CA GLY A 237 7.95 6.19 -7.03
C GLY A 237 7.98 5.92 -8.53
N LEU A 238 7.80 4.67 -8.96
CA LEU A 238 7.70 4.31 -10.38
C LEU A 238 6.34 4.67 -10.97
N LEU A 239 5.26 4.66 -10.19
CA LEU A 239 3.97 5.22 -10.63
C LEU A 239 4.07 6.75 -10.81
N GLU A 240 4.70 7.47 -9.88
CA GLU A 240 5.01 8.88 -10.02
C GLU A 240 5.87 9.17 -11.25
N LYS A 241 6.92 8.35 -11.47
CA LYS A 241 7.76 8.44 -12.67
C LYS A 241 6.91 8.32 -13.94
N SER A 242 6.04 7.31 -14.01
CA SER A 242 5.15 7.14 -15.17
C SER A 242 4.20 8.33 -15.38
N ILE A 243 3.70 8.96 -14.31
CA ILE A 243 2.88 10.17 -14.40
C ILE A 243 3.70 11.32 -15.00
N GLU A 244 4.90 11.59 -14.47
CA GLU A 244 5.72 12.73 -14.86
C GLU A 244 6.38 12.57 -16.23
N GLU A 245 6.73 11.34 -16.64
CA GLU A 245 7.22 11.02 -18.00
C GLU A 245 6.14 11.22 -19.08
N ASN A 246 4.87 11.10 -18.71
CA ASN A 246 3.74 11.32 -19.59
C ASN A 246 3.04 12.70 -19.32
N GLU A 247 3.85 13.71 -18.97
CA GLU A 247 3.46 15.10 -18.79
C GLU A 247 2.50 15.40 -17.63
N GLY A 248 2.15 14.40 -16.81
CA GLY A 248 1.37 14.61 -15.61
C GLY A 248 2.15 15.41 -14.54
N GLU A 249 1.44 15.89 -13.54
CA GLU A 249 2.00 16.72 -12.48
C GLU A 249 1.71 16.16 -11.08
N MET A 250 2.74 16.21 -10.20
CA MET A 250 2.62 15.89 -8.78
C MET A 250 2.64 17.18 -7.96
N ILE A 251 1.53 17.50 -7.30
CA ILE A 251 1.36 18.64 -6.40
C ILE A 251 1.37 18.08 -4.97
N LEU A 252 2.59 17.95 -4.42
CA LEU A 252 2.82 17.38 -3.09
C LEU A 252 2.91 18.47 -2.02
N ASN A 253 2.74 18.07 -0.75
CA ASN A 253 2.75 18.97 0.39
C ASN A 253 1.67 20.05 0.29
N ARG A 254 0.48 19.66 -0.25
CA ARG A 254 -0.71 20.52 -0.37
C ARG A 254 -1.95 19.71 -0.04
N GLU A 255 -2.71 20.16 0.93
CA GLU A 255 -3.97 19.53 1.30
C GLU A 255 -5.14 20.11 0.49
N VAL A 256 -5.96 19.24 -0.07
CA VAL A 256 -7.26 19.65 -0.60
C VAL A 256 -8.20 19.85 0.58
N THR A 257 -8.70 21.08 0.73
CA THR A 257 -9.60 21.46 1.83
C THR A 257 -11.07 21.41 1.45
N ARG A 258 -11.37 21.57 0.15
CA ARG A 258 -12.75 21.55 -0.37
C ARG A 258 -12.78 21.21 -1.87
N ILE A 259 -13.85 20.53 -2.30
CA ILE A 259 -14.21 20.39 -3.72
C ILE A 259 -15.08 21.59 -4.11
N ILE A 260 -14.70 22.30 -5.16
CA ILE A 260 -15.41 23.48 -5.66
C ILE A 260 -16.54 23.03 -6.57
N PHE A 261 -17.76 23.52 -6.31
CA PHE A 261 -18.95 23.25 -7.12
C PHE A 261 -19.41 24.51 -7.85
N LYS A 262 -19.94 24.32 -9.04
CA LYS A 262 -20.67 25.34 -9.79
C LYS A 262 -21.87 24.68 -10.48
N TYR A 263 -23.08 25.20 -10.24
CA TYR A 263 -24.32 24.64 -10.77
C TYR A 263 -24.47 23.13 -10.48
N ASN A 264 -24.25 22.72 -9.23
CA ASN A 264 -24.30 21.33 -8.75
C ASN A 264 -23.32 20.39 -9.50
N LYS A 265 -22.24 20.90 -10.05
CA LYS A 265 -21.19 20.13 -10.74
C LYS A 265 -19.83 20.42 -10.11
N PRO A 266 -19.05 19.40 -9.71
CA PRO A 266 -17.65 19.59 -9.30
C PRO A 266 -16.83 20.18 -10.45
N ILE A 267 -16.08 21.26 -10.19
CA ILE A 267 -15.30 21.96 -11.23
C ILE A 267 -13.81 22.09 -10.87
N GLY A 268 -13.43 21.75 -9.65
CA GLY A 268 -12.07 21.89 -9.15
C GLY A 268 -11.97 21.67 -7.66
N VAL A 269 -10.83 22.04 -7.08
CA VAL A 269 -10.50 21.90 -5.66
C VAL A 269 -9.87 23.18 -5.12
N LEU A 270 -10.08 23.42 -3.83
CA LEU A 270 -9.40 24.46 -3.06
C LEU A 270 -8.30 23.81 -2.22
N LEU A 271 -7.10 24.36 -2.26
CA LEU A 271 -5.95 23.91 -1.47
C LEU A 271 -5.84 24.65 -0.13
N ASP A 272 -4.99 24.16 0.74
CA ASP A 272 -4.67 24.72 2.08
C ASP A 272 -3.99 26.10 2.05
N ASN A 273 -3.50 26.52 0.89
CA ASN A 273 -2.92 27.85 0.63
C ASN A 273 -3.85 28.78 -0.16
N ASP A 274 -5.16 28.52 -0.14
CA ASP A 274 -6.21 29.25 -0.84
C ASP A 274 -6.10 29.23 -2.38
N GLN A 275 -5.23 28.41 -2.94
CA GLN A 275 -5.12 28.23 -4.38
C GLN A 275 -6.27 27.35 -4.91
N GLU A 276 -6.96 27.82 -5.94
CA GLU A 276 -7.95 27.04 -6.68
C GLU A 276 -7.30 26.33 -7.87
N VAL A 277 -7.60 25.05 -8.02
CA VAL A 277 -7.17 24.20 -9.13
C VAL A 277 -8.40 23.60 -9.79
N TYR A 278 -8.55 23.82 -11.10
CA TYR A 278 -9.74 23.41 -11.83
C TYR A 278 -9.51 22.15 -12.66
N ALA A 279 -10.56 21.35 -12.84
CA ALA A 279 -10.53 20.17 -13.71
C ALA A 279 -11.89 19.82 -14.29
N ASP A 280 -11.87 19.10 -15.40
CA ASP A 280 -13.09 18.59 -16.03
C ASP A 280 -13.61 17.34 -15.31
N ASN A 281 -12.73 16.53 -14.73
CA ASN A 281 -13.04 15.37 -13.92
C ASN A 281 -12.18 15.33 -12.65
N ILE A 282 -12.72 14.73 -11.58
CA ILE A 282 -12.03 14.57 -10.29
C ILE A 282 -12.07 13.12 -9.89
N ILE A 283 -10.95 12.55 -9.45
CA ILE A 283 -10.86 11.25 -8.77
C ILE A 283 -10.52 11.51 -7.31
N PHE A 284 -11.32 10.94 -6.41
CA PHE A 284 -11.04 10.97 -4.98
C PHE A 284 -10.54 9.60 -4.49
N SER A 285 -9.36 9.58 -3.86
CA SER A 285 -8.67 8.38 -3.40
C SER A 285 -8.61 8.28 -1.85
N GLY A 286 -9.40 9.05 -1.15
CA GLY A 286 -9.47 9.07 0.31
C GLY A 286 -10.65 8.29 0.88
N THR A 287 -11.00 8.61 2.13
CA THR A 287 -12.09 7.92 2.84
C THR A 287 -13.45 8.55 2.57
N VAL A 288 -14.54 7.77 2.68
CA VAL A 288 -15.92 8.29 2.56
C VAL A 288 -16.23 9.33 3.62
N TRP A 289 -15.57 9.27 4.79
CA TRP A 289 -15.75 10.24 5.86
C TRP A 289 -15.21 11.61 5.47
N ASP A 290 -14.03 11.65 4.83
CA ASP A 290 -13.47 12.91 4.32
C ASP A 290 -14.28 13.45 3.15
N LEU A 291 -14.66 12.58 2.21
CA LEU A 291 -15.41 13.01 1.02
C LEU A 291 -16.72 13.73 1.41
N TYR A 292 -17.57 13.05 2.20
CA TYR A 292 -18.91 13.54 2.53
C TYR A 292 -18.99 14.33 3.85
N GLY A 293 -17.95 14.28 4.67
CA GLY A 293 -17.91 15.00 5.95
C GLY A 293 -17.05 16.26 5.94
N LYS A 294 -16.07 16.34 5.03
CA LYS A 294 -15.10 17.44 4.97
C LYS A 294 -15.06 18.17 3.62
N LEU A 295 -14.90 17.42 2.51
CA LEU A 295 -14.55 18.01 1.22
C LEU A 295 -15.76 18.51 0.43
N ILE A 296 -16.94 17.91 0.60
CA ILE A 296 -18.16 18.31 -0.08
C ILE A 296 -19.05 19.11 0.88
N ASP A 297 -19.39 20.33 0.50
CA ASP A 297 -20.26 21.18 1.29
C ASP A 297 -21.64 20.52 1.53
N LYS A 298 -22.23 20.81 2.68
CA LYS A 298 -23.51 20.22 3.09
C LYS A 298 -24.66 20.56 2.13
N SER A 299 -24.58 21.67 1.42
CA SER A 299 -25.54 22.11 0.40
C SER A 299 -25.49 21.25 -0.87
N GLU A 300 -24.30 20.70 -1.19
CA GLU A 300 -24.06 19.96 -2.44
C GLU A 300 -24.38 18.46 -2.33
N THR A 301 -24.61 17.93 -1.12
CA THR A 301 -24.90 16.52 -0.92
C THR A 301 -26.09 16.27 -0.01
N SER A 302 -26.85 15.20 -0.28
CA SER A 302 -28.04 14.86 0.51
C SER A 302 -27.70 14.46 1.94
N ARG A 303 -28.59 14.81 2.89
CA ARG A 303 -28.50 14.36 4.29
C ARG A 303 -28.41 12.82 4.42
N LYS A 304 -29.10 12.10 3.53
CA LYS A 304 -29.07 10.61 3.48
C LYS A 304 -27.66 10.10 3.19
N ARG A 305 -26.96 10.71 2.23
CA ARG A 305 -25.61 10.30 1.83
C ARG A 305 -24.58 10.58 2.94
N ARG A 306 -24.66 11.75 3.57
CA ARG A 306 -23.80 12.08 4.72
C ARG A 306 -23.99 11.12 5.87
N LYS A 307 -25.25 10.86 6.27
CA LYS A 307 -25.55 9.87 7.32
C LYS A 307 -25.09 8.46 6.99
N TRP A 308 -25.13 8.08 5.70
CA TRP A 308 -24.58 6.79 5.26
C TRP A 308 -23.06 6.74 5.49
N ALA A 309 -22.32 7.77 5.09
CA ALA A 309 -20.88 7.84 5.31
C ALA A 309 -20.51 7.87 6.81
N GLU A 310 -21.21 8.66 7.61
CA GLU A 310 -21.02 8.75 9.07
C GLU A 310 -21.21 7.39 9.77
N LYS A 311 -22.17 6.57 9.31
CA LYS A 311 -22.48 5.25 9.85
C LYS A 311 -21.52 4.15 9.44
N MET A 312 -20.65 4.39 8.46
CA MET A 312 -19.63 3.43 8.08
C MET A 312 -18.72 3.15 9.28
N GLU A 313 -18.71 1.89 9.72
CA GLU A 313 -17.83 1.44 10.80
C GLU A 313 -16.41 1.33 10.30
N ALA A 314 -15.48 1.92 11.03
CA ALA A 314 -14.05 1.86 10.75
C ALA A 314 -13.45 0.52 11.22
N THR A 315 -12.38 0.09 10.58
CA THR A 315 -11.50 -0.95 11.15
C THR A 315 -10.86 -0.43 12.44
N TYR A 316 -10.40 -1.33 13.29
CA TYR A 316 -9.62 -0.93 14.46
C TYR A 316 -8.30 -0.26 14.05
N PRO A 317 -7.76 0.63 14.87
CA PRO A 317 -6.46 1.24 14.64
C PRO A 317 -5.32 0.27 14.97
N SER A 318 -4.14 0.55 14.44
CA SER A 318 -2.90 -0.16 14.78
C SER A 318 -1.82 0.79 15.26
N VAL A 319 -0.83 0.23 15.91
CA VAL A 319 0.45 0.86 16.20
C VAL A 319 1.53 0.16 15.39
N VAL A 320 2.58 0.89 15.02
CA VAL A 320 3.73 0.32 14.30
C VAL A 320 5.01 0.68 15.07
N LEU A 321 5.71 -0.33 15.54
CA LEU A 321 7.02 -0.17 16.16
C LEU A 321 8.12 -0.39 15.13
N TYR A 322 8.90 0.64 14.89
CA TYR A 322 10.09 0.61 14.02
C TYR A 322 11.34 0.44 14.88
N LEU A 323 12.16 -0.55 14.55
CA LEU A 323 13.39 -0.87 15.25
C LEU A 323 14.56 -0.98 14.26
N LEU A 324 15.72 -0.47 14.68
CA LEU A 324 17.02 -0.87 14.18
C LEU A 324 17.68 -1.72 15.25
N VAL A 325 18.04 -2.94 14.93
CA VAL A 325 18.64 -3.91 15.87
C VAL A 325 19.94 -4.47 15.34
N LYS A 326 20.83 -4.92 16.23
CA LYS A 326 22.01 -5.70 15.82
C LYS A 326 21.57 -7.08 15.36
N GLU A 327 22.24 -7.64 14.35
CA GLU A 327 21.87 -8.91 13.74
C GLU A 327 21.97 -10.11 14.70
N ASP A 328 22.83 -10.04 15.73
CA ASP A 328 23.04 -11.12 16.70
C ASP A 328 21.76 -11.60 17.41
N CYS A 329 20.74 -10.73 17.52
CA CYS A 329 19.46 -11.09 18.14
C CYS A 329 18.46 -11.72 17.17
N ILE A 330 18.79 -11.85 15.89
CA ILE A 330 17.90 -12.40 14.87
C ILE A 330 18.30 -13.84 14.57
N PRO A 331 17.50 -14.86 14.97
CA PRO A 331 17.79 -16.26 14.68
C PRO A 331 17.92 -16.53 13.17
N LYS A 332 18.82 -17.42 12.79
CA LYS A 332 19.11 -17.75 11.38
C LYS A 332 17.92 -18.32 10.60
N ASP A 333 16.93 -18.89 11.29
CA ASP A 333 15.70 -19.45 10.70
C ASP A 333 14.59 -18.40 10.53
N THR A 334 14.85 -17.13 10.86
CA THR A 334 13.88 -16.03 10.75
C THR A 334 13.52 -15.77 9.30
N GLN A 335 12.21 -15.60 9.06
CA GLN A 335 11.69 -15.26 7.75
C GLN A 335 11.44 -13.74 7.64
N PRO A 336 11.38 -13.18 6.43
CA PRO A 336 11.10 -11.75 6.23
C PRO A 336 9.79 -11.28 6.85
N VAL A 337 8.82 -12.18 7.06
CA VAL A 337 7.54 -11.88 7.72
C VAL A 337 7.24 -12.96 8.75
N GLU A 338 7.13 -12.54 10.01
CA GLU A 338 6.76 -13.40 11.13
C GLU A 338 5.50 -12.89 11.84
N MET A 339 4.47 -13.72 11.92
CA MET A 339 3.23 -13.42 12.63
C MET A 339 3.23 -14.09 14.00
N LEU A 340 3.18 -13.29 15.05
CA LEU A 340 3.24 -13.74 16.43
C LEU A 340 1.86 -13.59 17.07
N VAL A 341 1.19 -14.72 17.33
CA VAL A 341 -0.13 -14.76 17.98
C VAL A 341 0.07 -15.09 19.45
N GLY A 342 -0.22 -14.13 20.33
CA GLY A 342 -0.04 -14.31 21.78
C GLY A 342 -1.14 -15.14 22.42
N ASN A 343 -2.40 -14.81 22.16
CA ASN A 343 -3.58 -15.48 22.71
C ASN A 343 -4.61 -15.71 21.61
N ILE A 344 -4.84 -16.98 21.30
CA ILE A 344 -5.77 -17.37 20.23
C ILE A 344 -7.24 -17.03 20.52
N ASN A 345 -7.60 -16.71 21.76
CA ASN A 345 -8.94 -16.25 22.14
C ASN A 345 -9.09 -14.72 22.08
N LYS A 346 -7.97 -13.99 21.90
CA LYS A 346 -7.90 -12.53 21.79
C LYS A 346 -6.97 -12.14 20.66
N ILE A 347 -7.25 -12.66 19.50
CA ILE A 347 -6.37 -12.58 18.32
C ILE A 347 -6.08 -11.12 17.94
N ASP A 348 -7.12 -10.28 17.95
CA ASP A 348 -7.00 -8.87 17.58
C ASP A 348 -6.20 -8.03 18.60
N GLU A 349 -6.12 -8.47 19.87
CA GLU A 349 -5.44 -7.70 20.94
C GLU A 349 -3.99 -8.15 21.17
N SER A 350 -3.65 -9.39 20.83
CA SER A 350 -2.39 -10.00 21.24
C SER A 350 -1.42 -10.29 20.08
N GLU A 351 -1.82 -10.00 18.86
CA GLU A 351 -0.99 -10.28 17.70
C GLU A 351 0.04 -9.17 17.43
N VAL A 352 1.21 -9.59 16.90
CA VAL A 352 2.21 -8.72 16.31
C VAL A 352 2.70 -9.36 15.03
N THR A 353 2.67 -8.62 13.93
CA THR A 353 3.33 -9.03 12.68
C THR A 353 4.63 -8.25 12.55
N ALA A 354 5.76 -8.98 12.50
CA ALA A 354 7.09 -8.41 12.32
C ALA A 354 7.52 -8.56 10.86
N TYR A 355 7.91 -7.46 10.24
CA TYR A 355 8.49 -7.38 8.90
C TYR A 355 9.99 -7.11 9.04
N ILE A 356 10.83 -8.02 8.52
CA ILE A 356 12.30 -7.99 8.62
C ILE A 356 12.88 -8.14 7.20
N PHE A 357 12.47 -7.29 6.28
CA PHE A 357 12.86 -7.40 4.86
C PHE A 357 14.35 -7.23 4.62
N SER A 358 15.10 -6.66 5.57
CA SER A 358 16.56 -6.60 5.53
C SER A 358 17.24 -7.99 5.57
N ILE A 359 16.50 -9.07 5.80
CA ILE A 359 16.99 -10.44 5.61
C ILE A 359 17.27 -10.68 4.13
N ASP A 360 16.35 -10.30 3.26
CA ASP A 360 16.41 -10.50 1.81
C ASP A 360 17.01 -9.30 1.07
N ASP A 361 16.89 -8.09 1.62
CA ASP A 361 17.38 -6.84 1.01
C ASP A 361 18.42 -6.14 1.90
N LYS A 362 19.70 -6.30 1.57
CA LYS A 362 20.83 -5.73 2.32
C LYS A 362 21.02 -4.21 2.10
N THR A 363 20.20 -3.60 1.24
CA THR A 363 20.28 -2.14 0.99
C THR A 363 19.49 -1.31 2.01
N LEU A 364 18.63 -1.95 2.82
CA LEU A 364 17.77 -1.26 3.78
C LEU A 364 18.52 -0.73 5.00
N CYS A 365 19.62 -1.38 5.41
CA CYS A 365 20.46 -0.97 6.54
C CYS A 365 21.91 -1.45 6.36
N LYS A 366 22.78 -1.00 7.25
CA LYS A 366 24.19 -1.41 7.27
C LYS A 366 24.33 -2.90 7.59
N GLU A 367 25.42 -3.50 7.15
CA GLU A 367 25.87 -4.83 7.57
C GLU A 367 25.97 -4.91 9.11
N GLY A 368 25.63 -6.06 9.68
CA GLY A 368 25.56 -6.29 11.12
C GLY A 368 24.27 -5.77 11.80
N TYR A 369 23.29 -5.30 11.01
CA TYR A 369 22.03 -4.80 11.53
C TYR A 369 20.83 -5.32 10.74
N HIS A 370 19.65 -5.27 11.39
CA HIS A 370 18.36 -5.48 10.76
C HIS A 370 17.38 -4.35 11.09
N VAL A 371 16.50 -4.06 10.11
CA VAL A 371 15.33 -3.18 10.27
C VAL A 371 14.11 -4.05 10.52
N ILE A 372 13.35 -3.73 11.56
CA ILE A 372 12.10 -4.41 11.90
C ILE A 372 10.98 -3.37 11.94
N ALA A 373 9.89 -3.62 11.23
CA ALA A 373 8.63 -2.91 11.40
C ALA A 373 7.61 -3.89 11.98
N SER A 374 7.13 -3.63 13.20
CA SER A 374 6.21 -4.52 13.91
C SER A 374 4.86 -3.86 14.03
N ILE A 375 3.84 -4.45 13.39
CA ILE A 375 2.46 -3.94 13.40
C ILE A 375 1.63 -4.78 14.38
N GLY A 376 0.92 -4.09 15.25
CA GLY A 376 -0.05 -4.71 16.16
C GLY A 376 -1.30 -3.85 16.31
N PRO A 377 -2.49 -4.46 16.56
CA PRO A 377 -3.69 -3.70 16.84
C PRO A 377 -3.57 -2.93 18.15
N THR A 378 -4.32 -1.83 18.25
CA THR A 378 -4.44 -1.05 19.48
C THR A 378 -5.89 -0.70 19.75
N PHE A 379 -6.31 -0.82 21.01
CA PHE A 379 -7.65 -0.45 21.46
C PHE A 379 -7.64 0.75 22.41
N ILE A 380 -6.45 1.38 22.52
CA ILE A 380 -6.29 2.64 23.26
C ILE A 380 -6.97 3.75 22.46
N LYS A 381 -7.78 4.55 23.15
CA LYS A 381 -8.43 5.74 22.57
C LYS A 381 -7.44 6.92 22.52
N TRP A 382 -6.48 6.84 21.61
CA TRP A 382 -5.37 7.78 21.47
C TRP A 382 -5.81 9.24 21.32
N SER A 383 -6.97 9.50 20.72
CA SER A 383 -7.51 10.86 20.55
C SER A 383 -7.97 11.51 21.85
N GLU A 384 -8.33 10.71 22.87
CA GLU A 384 -8.84 11.19 24.17
C GLU A 384 -7.71 11.52 25.16
N LEU A 385 -6.45 11.08 24.89
CA LEU A 385 -5.31 11.28 25.77
C LEU A 385 -4.75 12.70 25.70
N ASN A 386 -4.46 13.28 26.86
CA ASN A 386 -3.64 14.49 26.96
C ASN A 386 -2.16 14.19 26.62
N LYS A 387 -1.31 15.22 26.60
CA LYS A 387 0.10 15.07 26.16
C LYS A 387 0.93 14.14 27.05
N GLU A 388 0.74 14.20 28.36
CA GLU A 388 1.47 13.38 29.31
C GLU A 388 1.02 11.91 29.25
N GLU A 389 -0.29 11.67 29.32
CA GLU A 389 -0.89 10.35 29.14
C GLU A 389 -0.48 9.71 27.81
N TYR A 390 -0.46 10.50 26.75
CA TYR A 390 -0.03 10.03 25.42
C TYR A 390 1.42 9.51 25.44
N LEU A 391 2.33 10.22 26.09
CA LEU A 391 3.74 9.80 26.15
C LEU A 391 3.89 8.53 27.00
N ILE A 392 3.20 8.43 28.14
CA ILE A 392 3.20 7.24 28.99
C ILE A 392 2.66 6.03 28.21
N LYS A 393 1.47 6.17 27.60
CA LYS A 393 0.85 5.09 26.83
C LYS A 393 1.68 4.67 25.62
N LYS A 394 2.39 5.61 25.00
CA LYS A 394 3.30 5.34 23.89
C LYS A 394 4.46 4.43 24.31
N GLU A 395 5.04 4.65 25.48
CA GLU A 395 6.12 3.78 26.02
C GLU A 395 5.55 2.42 26.47
N GLU A 396 4.39 2.37 27.11
CA GLU A 396 3.73 1.11 27.49
C GLU A 396 3.45 0.23 26.26
N GLU A 397 2.92 0.80 25.18
CA GLU A 397 2.66 0.07 23.92
C GLU A 397 3.95 -0.40 23.23
N LYS A 398 4.99 0.43 23.25
CA LYS A 398 6.30 0.04 22.75
C LYS A 398 6.80 -1.18 23.51
N ASP A 399 6.77 -1.16 24.84
CA ASP A 399 7.20 -2.27 25.68
C ASP A 399 6.32 -3.51 25.48
N ARG A 400 5.02 -3.36 25.30
CA ARG A 400 4.12 -4.48 24.98
C ARG A 400 4.56 -5.21 23.71
N ILE A 401 4.86 -4.46 22.64
CA ILE A 401 5.30 -5.07 21.37
C ILE A 401 6.68 -5.73 21.54
N ILE A 402 7.62 -5.06 22.19
CA ILE A 402 8.95 -5.63 22.45
C ILE A 402 8.84 -6.94 23.24
N ASN A 403 7.99 -7.02 24.26
CA ASN A 403 7.76 -8.24 25.04
C ASN A 403 7.22 -9.41 24.18
N VAL A 404 6.40 -9.10 23.15
CA VAL A 404 5.95 -10.12 22.19
C VAL A 404 7.11 -10.56 21.30
N LEU A 405 7.91 -9.61 20.82
CA LEU A 405 9.08 -9.88 19.96
C LEU A 405 10.16 -10.69 20.70
N GLU A 406 10.40 -10.44 21.99
CA GLU A 406 11.39 -11.17 22.81
C GLU A 406 11.13 -12.67 22.85
N LYS A 407 9.88 -13.11 22.71
CA LYS A 407 9.54 -14.56 22.64
C LYS A 407 10.11 -15.23 21.40
N ARG A 408 10.27 -14.49 20.31
CA ARG A 408 10.80 -14.99 19.04
C ARG A 408 12.25 -14.58 18.80
N PHE A 409 12.65 -13.41 19.27
CA PHE A 409 13.98 -12.82 19.12
C PHE A 409 14.61 -12.60 20.49
N PRO A 410 15.28 -13.63 21.05
CA PRO A 410 15.92 -13.52 22.35
C PRO A 410 16.92 -12.37 22.38
N ASP A 411 16.99 -11.64 23.50
CA ASP A 411 17.86 -10.49 23.70
C ASP A 411 17.62 -9.28 22.77
N ILE A 412 16.51 -9.23 22.03
CA ILE A 412 16.21 -8.09 21.13
C ILE A 412 16.30 -6.76 21.88
N ARG A 413 15.77 -6.66 23.10
CA ARG A 413 15.77 -5.44 23.92
C ARG A 413 17.17 -4.87 24.14
N LYS A 414 18.17 -5.72 24.37
CA LYS A 414 19.58 -5.33 24.56
C LYS A 414 20.25 -4.90 23.26
N ASN A 415 19.70 -5.32 22.11
CA ASN A 415 20.27 -5.10 20.79
C ASN A 415 19.57 -3.98 20.01
N ILE A 416 18.56 -3.30 20.62
CA ILE A 416 17.91 -2.14 20.01
C ILE A 416 18.88 -0.97 19.96
N VAL A 417 19.12 -0.44 18.76
CA VAL A 417 19.93 0.76 18.50
C VAL A 417 19.04 1.98 18.30
N PHE A 418 17.87 1.78 17.65
CA PHE A 418 16.89 2.82 17.46
C PHE A 418 15.48 2.23 17.60
N SER A 419 14.57 3.00 18.19
CA SER A 419 13.16 2.64 18.26
C SER A 419 12.25 3.86 18.09
N ASN A 420 11.17 3.68 17.36
CA ASN A 420 10.11 4.69 17.24
C ASN A 420 8.76 4.00 17.09
N LEU A 421 7.75 4.47 17.84
CA LEU A 421 6.38 3.96 17.74
C LEU A 421 5.49 4.98 17.02
N ALA A 422 4.91 4.57 15.88
CA ALA A 422 3.78 5.25 15.29
C ALA A 422 2.48 4.80 15.95
N THR A 423 1.64 5.74 16.35
CA THR A 423 0.35 5.50 16.99
C THR A 423 -0.81 5.78 16.03
N ALA A 424 -2.05 5.53 16.47
CA ALA A 424 -3.24 5.91 15.72
C ALA A 424 -3.26 7.41 15.34
N LYS A 425 -2.77 8.32 16.21
CA LYS A 425 -2.62 9.75 15.87
C LYS A 425 -1.64 9.98 14.70
N THR A 426 -0.58 9.19 14.62
CA THR A 426 0.37 9.25 13.50
C THR A 426 -0.30 8.85 12.19
N LEU A 427 -1.07 7.75 12.20
CA LEU A 427 -1.83 7.29 11.02
C LEU A 427 -2.89 8.31 10.59
N GLU A 428 -3.59 8.91 11.54
CA GLU A 428 -4.57 9.97 11.26
C GLU A 428 -3.91 11.20 10.63
N ARG A 429 -2.78 11.64 11.20
CA ARG A 429 -2.02 12.80 10.70
C ARG A 429 -1.58 12.62 9.26
N TYR A 430 -0.98 11.46 8.91
CA TYR A 430 -0.39 11.27 7.59
C TYR A 430 -1.37 10.73 6.55
N LEU A 431 -2.37 9.96 6.96
CA LEU A 431 -3.24 9.22 6.05
C LEU A 431 -4.70 9.70 6.05
N ASN A 432 -5.06 10.72 6.86
CA ASN A 432 -6.44 11.18 7.06
C ASN A 432 -7.40 10.02 7.44
N LYS A 433 -6.90 9.02 8.15
CA LYS A 433 -7.72 7.87 8.56
C LYS A 433 -8.36 8.13 9.90
N LYS A 434 -9.68 8.20 9.92
CA LYS A 434 -10.48 8.47 11.12
C LYS A 434 -10.04 7.61 12.31
N ASN A 435 -9.61 8.25 13.40
CA ASN A 435 -9.07 7.59 14.61
C ASN A 435 -7.92 6.60 14.33
N GLY A 436 -7.17 6.79 13.24
CA GLY A 436 -6.08 5.89 12.85
C GLY A 436 -6.53 4.52 12.33
N ALA A 437 -7.75 4.39 11.81
CA ALA A 437 -8.26 3.16 11.21
C ALA A 437 -7.29 2.62 10.17
N VAL A 438 -6.80 1.39 10.34
CA VAL A 438 -5.75 0.82 9.47
C VAL A 438 -6.20 0.67 8.02
N ALA A 439 -7.44 0.22 7.81
CA ALA A 439 -7.96 -0.20 6.52
C ALA A 439 -9.27 0.51 6.12
N GLY A 440 -9.47 1.73 6.60
CA GLY A 440 -10.67 2.51 6.30
C GLY A 440 -11.96 1.86 6.78
N PRO A 441 -13.05 1.91 5.99
CA PRO A 441 -14.31 1.27 6.36
C PRO A 441 -14.18 -0.26 6.40
N LYS A 442 -14.64 -0.86 7.50
CA LYS A 442 -14.58 -2.29 7.79
C LYS A 442 -15.32 -3.14 6.73
N GLN A 443 -14.73 -4.21 6.29
CA GLN A 443 -15.33 -5.20 5.37
C GLN A 443 -16.17 -6.21 6.15
N LYS A 444 -17.37 -5.85 6.56
CA LYS A 444 -18.29 -6.71 7.32
C LYS A 444 -19.61 -6.92 6.59
N LEU A 445 -20.35 -7.95 6.99
CA LEU A 445 -21.71 -8.18 6.48
C LEU A 445 -22.56 -6.92 6.67
N GLY A 446 -23.26 -6.52 5.62
CA GLY A 446 -24.03 -5.27 5.59
C GLY A 446 -23.23 -4.03 5.20
N GLN A 447 -21.90 -4.09 5.15
CA GLN A 447 -21.00 -2.99 4.78
C GLN A 447 -19.93 -3.43 3.77
N HIS A 448 -20.25 -4.37 2.88
CA HIS A 448 -19.33 -4.94 1.89
C HIS A 448 -19.87 -4.81 0.46
N MET A 449 -19.01 -5.01 -0.52
CA MET A 449 -19.34 -4.99 -1.95
C MET A 449 -20.15 -3.74 -2.34
N PHE A 450 -21.25 -3.88 -3.03
CA PHE A 450 -22.11 -2.80 -3.54
C PHE A 450 -22.74 -1.88 -2.48
N LYS A 451 -22.59 -2.18 -1.18
CA LYS A 451 -22.99 -1.31 -0.07
C LYS A 451 -21.94 -0.26 0.29
N ARG A 452 -20.75 -0.35 -0.32
CA ARG A 452 -19.64 0.59 -0.17
C ARG A 452 -19.71 1.71 -1.21
N GLN A 453 -18.73 2.59 -1.22
CA GLN A 453 -18.60 3.64 -2.24
C GLN A 453 -18.35 3.00 -3.61
N HIS A 454 -19.16 3.36 -4.59
CA HIS A 454 -18.94 2.97 -5.98
C HIS A 454 -17.87 3.85 -6.63
N THR A 455 -17.26 3.36 -7.70
CA THR A 455 -16.32 4.10 -8.53
C THR A 455 -16.94 5.38 -9.07
N LYS A 456 -18.16 5.31 -9.61
CA LYS A 456 -18.95 6.47 -10.00
C LYS A 456 -19.74 7.02 -8.82
N THR A 457 -19.86 8.35 -8.75
CA THR A 457 -20.69 9.02 -7.76
C THR A 457 -22.01 9.47 -8.36
N TYR A 458 -22.77 10.28 -7.62
CA TYR A 458 -23.97 10.95 -8.16
C TYR A 458 -23.62 11.94 -9.28
N TRP A 459 -22.44 12.57 -9.19
CA TRP A 459 -21.95 13.50 -10.21
C TRP A 459 -21.19 12.73 -11.29
N ASP A 460 -21.46 13.05 -12.54
CA ASP A 460 -20.90 12.36 -13.71
C ASP A 460 -19.39 12.57 -13.91
N ASN A 461 -18.80 13.51 -13.17
CA ASN A 461 -17.40 13.88 -13.26
C ASN A 461 -16.63 13.81 -11.92
N LEU A 462 -17.21 13.19 -10.88
CA LEU A 462 -16.54 12.85 -9.64
C LEU A 462 -16.52 11.33 -9.47
N PHE A 463 -15.33 10.78 -9.44
CA PHE A 463 -15.06 9.35 -9.33
C PHE A 463 -14.34 9.04 -8.01
N CYS A 464 -14.43 7.80 -7.53
CA CYS A 464 -13.78 7.34 -6.32
C CYS A 464 -12.94 6.09 -6.60
N CYS A 465 -11.79 5.98 -5.93
CA CYS A 465 -10.99 4.78 -5.82
C CYS A 465 -10.46 4.61 -4.38
N GLY A 466 -9.76 3.53 -4.10
CA GLY A 466 -9.16 3.28 -2.80
C GLY A 466 -10.02 2.42 -1.87
N GLU A 467 -9.57 2.33 -0.63
CA GLU A 467 -10.07 1.38 0.38
C GLU A 467 -11.55 1.55 0.78
N SER A 468 -12.14 2.70 0.51
CA SER A 468 -13.56 2.96 0.77
C SER A 468 -14.49 2.40 -0.31
N THR A 469 -13.95 1.98 -1.46
CA THR A 469 -14.74 1.50 -2.59
C THR A 469 -15.14 0.03 -2.48
N VAL A 470 -15.84 -0.46 -3.49
CA VAL A 470 -16.46 -1.80 -3.55
C VAL A 470 -15.50 -2.94 -3.21
N MET A 471 -14.26 -2.88 -3.69
CA MET A 471 -13.24 -3.90 -3.42
C MET A 471 -12.68 -3.85 -1.99
N GLY A 472 -12.70 -2.70 -1.34
CA GLY A 472 -12.18 -2.51 0.01
C GLY A 472 -10.66 -2.37 0.06
N THR A 473 -10.08 -2.81 1.18
CA THR A 473 -8.66 -2.67 1.49
C THR A 473 -7.79 -3.77 0.88
N GLY A 474 -6.48 -3.53 0.85
CA GLY A 474 -5.44 -4.41 0.31
C GLY A 474 -4.77 -3.81 -0.92
N THR A 475 -3.47 -4.01 -1.10
CA THR A 475 -2.73 -3.36 -2.21
C THR A 475 -3.25 -3.76 -3.59
N PRO A 476 -3.57 -5.05 -3.89
CA PRO A 476 -4.16 -5.41 -5.18
C PRO A 476 -5.57 -4.83 -5.38
N THR A 477 -6.39 -4.80 -4.33
CA THR A 477 -7.78 -4.33 -4.42
C THR A 477 -7.87 -2.82 -4.64
N VAL A 478 -7.04 -2.03 -3.94
CA VAL A 478 -6.99 -0.58 -4.16
C VAL A 478 -6.40 -0.23 -5.52
N THR A 479 -5.44 -1.02 -6.01
CA THR A 479 -4.91 -0.89 -7.38
C THR A 479 -6.00 -1.16 -8.41
N THR A 480 -6.80 -2.24 -8.24
CA THR A 480 -7.96 -2.54 -9.10
C THR A 480 -8.97 -1.40 -9.12
N SER A 481 -9.24 -0.78 -7.97
CA SER A 481 -10.14 0.38 -7.91
C SER A 481 -9.58 1.60 -8.66
N GLY A 482 -8.25 1.79 -8.65
CA GLY A 482 -7.57 2.82 -9.45
C GLY A 482 -7.69 2.56 -10.95
N ILE A 483 -7.54 1.30 -11.39
CA ILE A 483 -7.77 0.87 -12.79
C ILE A 483 -9.21 1.19 -13.20
N SER A 484 -10.18 0.87 -12.34
CA SER A 484 -11.61 1.12 -12.62
C SER A 484 -11.90 2.61 -12.77
N ALA A 485 -11.37 3.46 -11.90
CA ALA A 485 -11.55 4.90 -11.99
C ALA A 485 -10.93 5.47 -13.29
N ALA A 486 -9.72 5.01 -13.66
CA ALA A 486 -9.10 5.38 -14.93
C ALA A 486 -9.94 4.94 -16.12
N ASN A 487 -10.38 3.67 -16.14
CA ASN A 487 -11.20 3.12 -17.22
C ASN A 487 -12.58 3.79 -17.34
N ALA A 488 -13.20 4.20 -16.22
CA ALA A 488 -14.45 4.94 -16.23
C ALA A 488 -14.30 6.31 -16.93
N ILE A 489 -13.20 7.03 -16.63
CA ILE A 489 -12.88 8.30 -17.29
C ILE A 489 -12.53 8.08 -18.77
N LEU A 490 -11.68 7.10 -19.10
CA LEU A 490 -11.32 6.78 -20.49
C LEU A 490 -12.57 6.46 -21.32
N SER A 491 -13.50 5.66 -20.78
CA SER A 491 -14.77 5.37 -21.43
C SER A 491 -15.61 6.63 -21.65
N LYS A 492 -15.69 7.52 -20.66
CA LYS A 492 -16.40 8.80 -20.76
C LYS A 492 -15.81 9.70 -21.85
N LEU A 493 -14.48 9.66 -22.02
CA LEU A 493 -13.76 10.45 -23.03
C LEU A 493 -13.68 9.76 -24.41
N GLY A 494 -14.32 8.59 -24.59
CA GLY A 494 -14.26 7.81 -25.83
C GLY A 494 -12.87 7.23 -26.14
N LYS A 495 -12.02 7.09 -25.11
CA LYS A 495 -10.66 6.54 -25.25
C LYS A 495 -10.62 5.06 -24.89
N GLN A 496 -9.62 4.35 -25.41
CA GLN A 496 -9.45 2.92 -25.18
C GLN A 496 -9.16 2.61 -23.70
N ARG A 497 -9.98 1.74 -23.13
CA ARG A 497 -9.80 1.19 -21.77
C ARG A 497 -8.57 0.28 -21.68
N TYR A 498 -8.05 0.11 -20.48
CA TYR A 498 -7.09 -0.94 -20.18
C TYR A 498 -7.85 -2.24 -19.87
N ILE A 499 -7.61 -3.25 -20.72
CA ILE A 499 -8.18 -4.60 -20.59
C ILE A 499 -7.06 -5.62 -20.50
N PHE A 500 -7.35 -6.80 -19.94
CA PHE A 500 -6.40 -7.89 -19.91
C PHE A 500 -6.05 -8.34 -21.33
N ASP A 501 -4.75 -8.51 -21.56
CA ASP A 501 -4.19 -9.07 -22.78
C ASP A 501 -3.06 -10.02 -22.40
N LYS A 502 -3.25 -11.32 -22.67
CA LYS A 502 -2.26 -12.37 -22.37
C LYS A 502 -0.93 -12.21 -23.09
N ASN A 503 -0.91 -11.48 -24.21
CA ASN A 503 0.28 -11.26 -25.03
C ASN A 503 1.05 -9.99 -24.62
N ARG A 504 0.56 -9.26 -23.63
CA ARG A 504 1.23 -8.04 -23.15
C ARG A 504 2.60 -8.38 -22.55
N LYS A 505 3.63 -7.63 -22.98
CA LYS A 505 5.00 -7.79 -22.45
C LYS A 505 5.04 -7.63 -20.94
N ASN A 506 5.82 -8.49 -20.29
CA ASN A 506 6.03 -8.43 -18.84
C ASN A 506 7.14 -7.43 -18.49
N TYR A 507 6.85 -6.58 -17.50
CA TYR A 507 7.76 -5.59 -16.95
C TYR A 507 8.05 -5.80 -15.46
N VAL A 508 7.56 -6.89 -14.85
CA VAL A 508 7.89 -7.28 -13.47
C VAL A 508 9.07 -8.23 -13.50
N ASN A 509 10.22 -7.78 -13.02
CA ASN A 509 11.44 -8.58 -12.94
C ASN A 509 11.55 -9.20 -11.54
N ILE A 510 11.80 -10.50 -11.48
CA ILE A 510 12.10 -11.18 -10.22
C ILE A 510 13.60 -11.26 -10.07
N ILE A 511 14.14 -10.61 -9.03
CA ILE A 511 15.58 -10.61 -8.77
C ILE A 511 15.94 -11.57 -7.64
N GLN A 512 17.16 -12.11 -7.73
CA GLN A 512 17.66 -13.13 -6.79
C GLN A 512 18.05 -12.51 -5.46
N ARG A 513 17.76 -13.21 -4.38
CA ARG A 513 18.15 -12.88 -3.00
C ARG A 513 19.57 -13.37 -2.67
N PRO A 514 20.28 -12.73 -1.75
CA PRO A 514 19.96 -11.43 -1.16
C PRO A 514 20.21 -10.28 -2.15
N VAL A 515 19.36 -9.25 -2.07
CA VAL A 515 19.53 -8.04 -2.88
C VAL A 515 20.64 -7.18 -2.27
N THR A 516 21.50 -6.65 -3.12
CA THR A 516 22.61 -5.76 -2.78
C THR A 516 22.52 -4.48 -3.62
N GLU A 517 23.35 -3.49 -3.32
CA GLU A 517 23.46 -2.28 -4.15
C GLU A 517 23.68 -2.61 -5.63
N GLN A 518 24.55 -3.59 -5.94
CA GLN A 518 24.80 -4.03 -7.32
C GLN A 518 23.52 -4.56 -7.98
N SER A 519 22.67 -5.27 -7.24
CA SER A 519 21.39 -5.79 -7.77
C SER A 519 20.40 -4.68 -8.15
N ILE A 520 20.48 -3.50 -7.52
CA ILE A 520 19.60 -2.36 -7.79
C ILE A 520 20.17 -1.49 -8.93
N TYR A 521 21.50 -1.28 -8.95
CA TYR A 521 22.13 -0.33 -9.85
C TYR A 521 22.58 -0.92 -11.18
N TYR A 522 22.46 -2.24 -11.40
CA TYR A 522 22.93 -2.93 -12.62
C TYR A 522 22.38 -2.34 -13.94
N LYS A 523 21.24 -1.66 -13.87
CA LYS A 523 20.55 -1.05 -15.01
C LYS A 523 21.07 0.33 -15.41
N TYR A 524 21.98 0.88 -14.64
CA TYR A 524 22.56 2.21 -14.87
C TYR A 524 24.02 2.08 -15.30
N ASP A 525 24.51 3.01 -16.12
CA ASP A 525 25.94 3.21 -16.29
C ASP A 525 26.61 3.67 -14.98
N GLU A 526 27.92 3.62 -14.91
CA GLU A 526 28.68 3.89 -13.69
C GLU A 526 28.40 5.31 -13.13
N LYS A 527 28.31 6.34 -14.01
CA LYS A 527 28.04 7.72 -13.61
C LYS A 527 26.64 7.88 -13.03
N THR A 528 25.65 7.32 -13.71
CA THR A 528 24.24 7.35 -13.28
C THR A 528 24.05 6.58 -11.98
N ALA A 529 24.67 5.39 -11.86
CA ALA A 529 24.63 4.60 -10.62
C ALA A 529 25.21 5.35 -9.42
N ASP A 530 26.35 6.06 -9.58
CA ASP A 530 26.94 6.89 -8.53
C ASP A 530 25.99 8.02 -8.09
N ILE A 531 25.33 8.69 -9.03
CA ILE A 531 24.36 9.74 -8.75
C ILE A 531 23.13 9.22 -8.00
N VAL A 532 22.58 8.08 -8.45
CA VAL A 532 21.44 7.44 -7.76
C VAL A 532 21.83 7.04 -6.34
N LYS A 533 23.03 6.49 -6.14
CA LYS A 533 23.57 6.15 -4.82
C LYS A 533 23.74 7.38 -3.92
N LYS A 534 24.26 8.50 -4.46
CA LYS A 534 24.34 9.79 -3.73
C LYS A 534 22.97 10.30 -3.31
N ALA A 535 21.95 10.15 -4.16
CA ALA A 535 20.59 10.53 -3.84
C ALA A 535 19.97 9.67 -2.72
N PHE A 536 20.27 8.36 -2.68
CA PHE A 536 19.83 7.46 -1.61
C PHE A 536 20.37 7.81 -0.23
N ALA A 537 21.47 8.56 -0.13
CA ALA A 537 21.98 9.06 1.15
C ALA A 537 21.04 10.08 1.83
N CYS A 538 20.10 10.69 1.07
CA CYS A 538 19.13 11.64 1.62
C CYS A 538 18.17 10.96 2.61
N GLN A 539 17.93 11.62 3.76
CA GLN A 539 17.01 11.14 4.80
C GLN A 539 15.54 11.46 4.53
N PHE A 540 15.22 12.14 3.43
CA PHE A 540 13.85 12.56 3.08
C PHE A 540 13.12 13.24 4.25
N CYS A 541 13.78 14.19 4.93
CA CYS A 541 13.29 14.82 6.14
C CYS A 541 11.90 15.43 5.95
N GLU A 542 11.00 15.26 6.93
CA GLU A 542 9.68 15.91 6.92
C GLU A 542 9.83 17.43 6.93
N GLU A 543 10.67 17.94 7.83
CA GLU A 543 11.08 19.35 7.88
C GLU A 543 12.53 19.44 7.42
N PRO A 544 12.77 19.72 6.11
CA PRO A 544 14.11 19.70 5.56
C PRO A 544 14.91 20.92 6.01
N ALA A 545 15.91 20.73 6.88
CA ALA A 545 16.82 21.78 7.30
C ALA A 545 17.68 22.31 6.14
N CYS A 546 17.90 21.52 5.08
CA CYS A 546 18.71 21.91 3.92
C CYS A 546 18.08 23.09 3.14
N SER A 547 16.76 23.10 2.93
CA SER A 547 16.07 24.18 2.23
C SER A 547 14.60 24.25 2.60
N ASN A 548 14.10 25.46 2.87
CA ASN A 548 12.69 25.72 3.13
C ASN A 548 11.88 26.05 1.86
N ASN A 549 12.55 26.55 0.81
CA ASN A 549 11.90 27.09 -0.39
C ASN A 549 12.17 26.30 -1.66
N PHE A 550 12.98 25.25 -1.58
CA PHE A 550 13.37 24.42 -2.72
C PHE A 550 13.27 22.94 -2.35
N ASP A 551 12.56 22.15 -3.16
CA ASP A 551 12.27 20.75 -2.86
C ASP A 551 13.45 19.82 -3.18
N VAL A 552 14.58 20.00 -2.45
CA VAL A 552 15.75 19.12 -2.53
C VAL A 552 15.34 17.67 -2.28
N ARG A 553 14.51 17.44 -1.28
CA ARG A 553 13.99 16.12 -0.90
C ARG A 553 13.27 15.45 -2.06
N GLY A 554 12.38 16.16 -2.75
CA GLY A 554 11.64 15.66 -3.90
C GLY A 554 12.54 15.33 -5.09
N ILE A 555 13.62 16.09 -5.31
CA ILE A 555 14.65 15.79 -6.32
C ILE A 555 15.33 14.47 -5.97
N MET A 556 15.87 14.36 -4.75
CA MET A 556 16.60 13.16 -4.32
C MET A 556 15.74 11.91 -4.40
N ARG A 557 14.51 11.97 -3.94
CA ARG A 557 13.58 10.84 -3.97
C ARG A 557 13.28 10.37 -5.39
N ARG A 558 13.09 11.30 -6.34
CA ARG A 558 12.86 10.97 -7.76
C ARG A 558 14.08 10.34 -8.39
N VAL A 559 15.26 10.88 -8.12
CA VAL A 559 16.54 10.33 -8.63
C VAL A 559 16.75 8.91 -8.12
N CYS A 560 16.42 8.60 -6.87
CA CYS A 560 16.52 7.26 -6.31
C CYS A 560 15.78 6.18 -7.12
N VAL A 561 14.66 6.52 -7.74
CA VAL A 561 13.85 5.59 -8.56
C VAL A 561 14.06 5.78 -10.06
N GLY A 562 15.07 6.57 -10.48
CA GLY A 562 15.35 6.86 -11.88
C GLY A 562 14.32 7.78 -12.54
N ASN A 563 13.58 8.57 -11.77
CA ASN A 563 12.66 9.59 -12.28
C ASN A 563 13.41 10.92 -12.52
N PHE A 564 14.33 10.91 -13.47
CA PHE A 564 15.15 12.08 -13.79
C PHE A 564 14.33 13.21 -14.40
N ILE A 565 13.31 12.88 -15.20
CA ILE A 565 12.39 13.87 -15.82
C ILE A 565 11.65 14.63 -14.73
N GLY A 566 11.04 13.95 -13.77
CA GLY A 566 10.34 14.59 -12.65
C GLY A 566 11.27 15.43 -11.78
N ALA A 567 12.49 14.94 -11.50
CA ALA A 567 13.50 15.69 -10.78
C ALA A 567 13.93 16.96 -11.55
N LYS A 568 14.12 16.86 -12.86
CA LYS A 568 14.46 18.00 -13.73
C LYS A 568 13.36 19.05 -13.78
N LYS A 569 12.09 18.65 -13.79
CA LYS A 569 10.96 19.61 -13.71
C LYS A 569 11.03 20.51 -12.48
N ILE A 570 11.49 20.00 -11.32
CA ILE A 570 11.64 20.79 -10.09
C ILE A 570 12.72 21.84 -10.25
N ILE A 571 13.90 21.49 -10.78
CA ILE A 571 15.00 22.44 -10.96
C ILE A 571 14.68 23.48 -12.03
N THR A 572 14.01 23.10 -13.10
CA THR A 572 13.63 24.00 -14.19
C THR A 572 12.60 25.05 -13.75
N LYS A 573 11.66 24.68 -12.87
CA LYS A 573 10.69 25.62 -12.29
C LYS A 573 11.33 26.65 -11.33
N ASN A 574 12.54 26.38 -10.84
CA ASN A 574 13.19 27.19 -9.79
C ASN A 574 14.68 27.50 -10.11
N PRO A 575 15.01 28.09 -11.27
CA PRO A 575 16.41 28.26 -11.71
C PRO A 575 17.26 29.12 -10.79
N LEU A 576 16.64 30.07 -10.08
CA LEU A 576 17.35 30.96 -9.14
C LEU A 576 17.74 30.29 -7.82
N LEU A 577 17.17 29.12 -7.52
CA LEU A 577 17.42 28.37 -6.29
C LEU A 577 18.50 27.27 -6.45
N ILE A 578 19.09 27.13 -7.63
CA ILE A 578 20.12 26.15 -7.96
C ILE A 578 21.47 26.76 -8.37
N SER A 579 21.77 27.98 -7.91
CA SER A 579 23.12 28.55 -8.04
C SER A 579 24.10 27.78 -7.15
N GLU A 580 25.37 27.74 -7.52
CA GLU A 580 26.43 27.03 -6.79
C GLU A 580 26.46 27.41 -5.31
N ASP A 581 26.41 28.69 -4.98
CA ASP A 581 26.37 29.20 -3.59
C ASP A 581 25.16 28.64 -2.81
N LYS A 582 23.98 28.52 -3.44
CA LYS A 582 22.78 27.98 -2.81
C LYS A 582 22.92 26.49 -2.55
N LEU A 583 23.42 25.72 -3.51
CA LEU A 583 23.65 24.27 -3.36
C LEU A 583 24.64 24.00 -2.23
N ILE A 584 25.74 24.74 -2.14
CA ILE A 584 26.71 24.64 -1.03
C ILE A 584 26.03 24.98 0.33
N GLN A 585 25.15 25.97 0.38
CA GLN A 585 24.39 26.29 1.60
C GLN A 585 23.44 25.17 2.00
N TYR A 586 22.76 24.51 1.03
CA TYR A 586 21.88 23.39 1.31
C TYR A 586 22.67 22.19 1.88
N GLU A 587 23.83 21.87 1.33
CA GLU A 587 24.73 20.83 1.84
C GLU A 587 25.21 21.13 3.26
N LYS A 588 25.67 22.37 3.54
CA LYS A 588 26.08 22.79 4.88
C LYS A 588 24.98 22.62 5.94
N ARG A 589 23.72 22.82 5.58
CA ARG A 589 22.55 22.69 6.47
C ARG A 589 21.98 21.29 6.55
N CYS A 590 22.46 20.36 5.70
CA CYS A 590 21.96 18.99 5.67
C CYS A 590 22.11 18.29 7.03
N ILE A 591 21.05 17.58 7.47
CA ILE A 591 21.05 16.85 8.74
C ILE A 591 22.15 15.76 8.80
N GLU A 592 22.50 15.15 7.65
CA GLU A 592 23.57 14.17 7.54
C GLU A 592 24.94 14.76 7.86
N ASN A 593 25.15 16.04 7.56
CA ASN A 593 26.37 16.74 7.93
C ASN A 593 26.55 16.79 9.46
N LYS A 594 25.45 16.96 10.19
CA LYS A 594 25.47 16.94 11.67
C LYS A 594 25.60 15.51 12.23
N ARG A 595 24.91 14.54 11.58
CA ARG A 595 24.84 13.15 12.05
C ARG A 595 26.14 12.37 11.81
N ILE A 596 26.74 12.46 10.64
CA ILE A 596 27.90 11.66 10.23
C ILE A 596 29.08 12.51 9.69
N GLY A 597 29.03 13.82 9.81
CA GLY A 597 30.08 14.72 9.30
C GLY A 597 30.16 14.80 7.77
N LYS A 598 29.15 14.28 7.03
CA LYS A 598 29.14 14.25 5.57
C LYS A 598 27.73 14.59 5.06
N ALA A 599 27.63 15.71 4.37
CA ALA A 599 26.39 16.11 3.73
C ALA A 599 26.00 15.18 2.55
N VAL A 600 24.72 15.17 2.21
CA VAL A 600 24.26 14.58 0.94
C VAL A 600 24.79 15.44 -0.21
N SER A 601 25.28 14.80 -1.28
CA SER A 601 25.88 15.46 -2.46
C SER A 601 24.80 16.08 -3.35
N ILE A 602 24.19 17.18 -2.89
CA ILE A 602 23.08 17.87 -3.58
C ILE A 602 23.59 18.49 -4.89
N SER A 603 24.75 19.15 -4.84
CA SER A 603 25.37 19.77 -5.99
C SER A 603 25.58 18.80 -7.13
N SER A 604 26.22 17.64 -6.85
CA SER A 604 26.48 16.61 -7.88
C SER A 604 25.20 16.10 -8.55
N VAL A 605 24.13 15.90 -7.78
CA VAL A 605 22.84 15.42 -8.32
C VAL A 605 22.20 16.51 -9.19
N VAL A 606 22.22 17.78 -8.77
CA VAL A 606 21.65 18.88 -9.55
C VAL A 606 22.44 19.12 -10.83
N GLU A 607 23.77 19.05 -10.80
CA GLU A 607 24.63 19.19 -11.98
C GLU A 607 24.35 18.09 -13.01
N PHE A 608 24.29 16.83 -12.57
CA PHE A 608 23.92 15.72 -13.44
C PHE A 608 22.56 15.94 -14.12
N LEU A 609 21.56 16.43 -13.38
CA LEU A 609 20.24 16.72 -13.95
C LEU A 609 20.26 17.89 -14.95
N LYS A 610 21.17 18.87 -14.78
CA LYS A 610 21.37 19.99 -15.74
C LYS A 610 21.96 19.50 -17.05
N GLU A 611 22.91 18.56 -17.01
CA GLU A 611 23.53 17.99 -18.22
C GLU A 611 22.49 17.31 -19.13
N GLY A 612 21.47 16.68 -18.57
CA GLY A 612 20.31 16.16 -19.30
C GLY A 612 20.58 14.92 -20.14
N ILE A 613 21.71 14.25 -19.92
CA ILE A 613 22.08 13.01 -20.58
C ILE A 613 21.80 11.88 -19.57
N TYR A 614 20.67 11.25 -19.71
CA TYR A 614 20.34 10.05 -18.94
C TYR A 614 19.85 8.97 -19.91
N ASP A 615 20.57 7.89 -20.00
CA ASP A 615 20.18 6.70 -20.77
C ASP A 615 19.31 5.75 -19.93
#